data_25f3a6108594fe2f5c63c2cd6d2579b1
#
_entry.id   25f3a6108594fe2f5c63c2cd6d2579b1
#
_cell.length_a   1.000
_cell.length_b   1.000
_cell.length_c   1.000
_cell.angle_alpha   90.00
_cell.angle_beta   90.00
_cell.angle_gamma   90.00
#
_symmetry.space_group_name_H-M   'P 1'
#
loop_
_entity.id
_entity.type
_entity.pdbx_description
1 polymer ?
#
loop_
_entity_poly.entity_id
_entity_poly.type
_entity_poly.pdbx_seq_one_letter_code
_entity_poly.pdbx_strand_id
1 'polypeptide(L)'
;MDFLILWALFLLAASGLAFLLERRTEKETYLYMKFIFYACLGAVSFPVYDIQLPLGIIIFLIVLHPKKNSRYKRYMALFGFLFFLFQLFLGPFDAGTLREETQQIGRVTITDDSFDRFLAQVERRVGEDGLRLEQSQLMFDRGGNLRNASFEMLVQTPKRFIRYDVSYQELTGTISYRPREELATKSLISYYQKLIDANQSFETLRKLSMHEILHDSKTPYVEMDLDGLYETFSL
;
A
#
# COMPACT_ATOMS: atom_id res chain seq x y z
N MET A 1 10.39 9.47 8.70
CA MET A 1 10.60 10.95 8.72
C MET A 1 9.40 11.55 8.05
N ASP A 2 8.67 12.44 8.72
CA ASP A 2 7.39 12.91 8.21
C ASP A 2 7.56 13.68 6.91
N PHE A 3 6.66 13.45 5.96
CA PHE A 3 6.59 14.14 4.67
C PHE A 3 6.66 15.67 4.83
N LEU A 4 5.99 16.20 5.85
CA LEU A 4 6.03 17.63 6.17
C LEU A 4 7.42 18.13 6.54
N ILE A 5 8.20 17.35 7.31
CA ILE A 5 9.58 17.70 7.69
C ILE A 5 10.47 17.75 6.45
N LEU A 6 10.34 16.77 5.55
CA LEU A 6 11.11 16.72 4.31
C LEU A 6 10.82 17.93 3.42
N TRP A 7 9.54 18.31 3.25
CA TRP A 7 9.15 19.49 2.50
C TRP A 7 9.62 20.79 3.18
N ALA A 8 9.56 20.87 4.50
CA ALA A 8 10.09 22.02 5.25
C ALA A 8 11.60 22.19 5.04
N LEU A 9 12.37 21.11 5.10
CA LEU A 9 13.81 21.11 4.82
C LEU A 9 14.12 21.50 3.37
N PHE A 10 13.35 20.99 2.40
CA PHE A 10 13.47 21.38 1.01
C PHE A 10 13.22 22.88 0.81
N LEU A 11 12.12 23.41 1.35
CA LEU A 11 11.79 24.84 1.24
C LEU A 11 12.86 25.72 1.91
N LEU A 12 13.39 25.29 3.03
CA LEU A 12 14.47 25.99 3.71
C LEU A 12 15.75 26.00 2.86
N ALA A 13 16.12 24.88 2.27
CA ALA A 13 17.26 24.76 1.38
C ALA A 13 17.06 25.59 0.09
N ALA A 14 15.86 25.51 -0.53
CA ALA A 14 15.51 26.30 -1.70
C ALA A 14 15.56 27.81 -1.41
N SER A 15 15.08 28.22 -0.23
CA SER A 15 15.13 29.63 0.22
C SER A 15 16.55 30.12 0.40
N GLY A 16 17.41 29.32 1.05
CA GLY A 16 18.83 29.63 1.20
C GLY A 16 19.54 29.76 -0.15
N LEU A 17 19.30 28.82 -1.05
CA LEU A 17 19.86 28.85 -2.41
C LEU A 17 19.36 30.06 -3.20
N ALA A 18 18.06 30.37 -3.13
CA ALA A 18 17.46 31.54 -3.78
C ALA A 18 18.11 32.85 -3.31
N PHE A 19 18.33 32.98 -2.00
CA PHE A 19 18.99 34.14 -1.41
C PHE A 19 20.44 34.30 -1.88
N LEU A 20 21.20 33.21 -1.98
CA LEU A 20 22.57 33.24 -2.49
C LEU A 20 22.62 33.60 -3.98
N LEU A 21 21.68 33.08 -4.79
CA LEU A 21 21.62 33.35 -6.23
C LEU A 21 21.15 34.78 -6.53
N GLU A 22 20.21 35.33 -5.75
CA GLU A 22 19.72 36.71 -5.94
C GLU A 22 20.85 37.73 -5.89
N ARG A 23 21.85 37.51 -5.03
CA ARG A 23 23.04 38.40 -4.92
C ARG A 23 23.93 38.41 -6.17
N ARG A 24 23.81 37.39 -7.04
CA ARG A 24 24.64 37.19 -8.23
C ARG A 24 23.90 37.43 -9.55
N THR A 25 22.64 37.86 -9.47
CA THR A 25 21.74 37.97 -10.63
C THR A 25 21.36 39.43 -10.93
N GLU A 26 20.90 39.67 -12.14
CA GLU A 26 20.33 40.95 -12.50
C GLU A 26 19.06 41.24 -11.70
N LYS A 27 18.87 42.51 -11.30
CA LYS A 27 17.66 42.92 -10.59
C LYS A 27 16.41 42.65 -11.40
N GLU A 28 15.52 41.86 -10.83
CA GLU A 28 14.23 41.52 -11.42
C GLU A 28 13.17 41.55 -10.29
N THR A 29 11.99 42.08 -10.61
CA THR A 29 10.91 42.18 -9.61
C THR A 29 10.50 40.79 -9.15
N TYR A 30 10.46 40.61 -7.83
CA TYR A 30 10.13 39.33 -7.16
C TYR A 30 11.04 38.15 -7.53
N LEU A 31 12.32 38.43 -7.82
CA LEU A 31 13.26 37.41 -8.26
C LEU A 31 13.39 36.24 -7.27
N TYR A 32 13.49 36.54 -5.98
CA TYR A 32 13.55 35.56 -4.91
C TYR A 32 12.32 34.60 -4.95
N MET A 33 11.13 35.16 -5.03
CA MET A 33 9.88 34.35 -5.11
C MET A 33 9.83 33.50 -6.39
N LYS A 34 10.32 34.05 -7.51
CA LYS A 34 10.43 33.30 -8.76
C LYS A 34 11.38 32.11 -8.62
N PHE A 35 12.50 32.26 -7.94
CA PHE A 35 13.41 31.15 -7.70
C PHE A 35 12.76 30.04 -6.88
N ILE A 36 12.08 30.37 -5.79
CA ILE A 36 11.33 29.40 -4.98
C ILE A 36 10.25 28.71 -5.85
N PHE A 37 9.50 29.50 -6.63
CA PHE A 37 8.49 28.97 -7.55
C PHE A 37 9.08 27.94 -8.51
N TYR A 38 10.24 28.22 -9.14
CA TYR A 38 10.88 27.28 -10.06
C TYR A 38 11.41 26.02 -9.34
N ALA A 39 11.88 26.14 -8.10
CA ALA A 39 12.27 24.99 -7.29
C ALA A 39 11.05 24.11 -6.95
N CYS A 40 9.97 24.71 -6.48
CA CYS A 40 8.73 23.99 -6.20
C CYS A 40 8.16 23.34 -7.47
N LEU A 41 8.16 24.08 -8.61
CA LEU A 41 7.72 23.54 -9.88
C LEU A 41 8.52 22.29 -10.29
N GLY A 42 9.86 22.33 -10.15
CA GLY A 42 10.71 21.18 -10.45
C GLY A 42 10.40 19.94 -9.59
N ALA A 43 9.94 20.17 -8.35
CA ALA A 43 9.61 19.11 -7.39
C ALA A 43 8.19 18.51 -7.59
N VAL A 44 7.31 19.17 -8.39
CA VAL A 44 5.94 18.70 -8.61
C VAL A 44 5.93 17.44 -9.44
N SER A 45 5.33 16.41 -8.89
CA SER A 45 5.03 15.13 -9.56
C SER A 45 3.54 14.85 -9.55
N PHE A 46 3.11 13.99 -10.47
CA PHE A 46 1.74 13.52 -10.55
C PHE A 46 1.71 11.99 -10.61
N PRO A 47 0.99 11.31 -9.72
CA PRO A 47 0.86 9.87 -9.78
C PRO A 47 -0.04 9.46 -10.96
N VAL A 48 0.48 8.58 -11.82
CA VAL A 48 -0.26 7.94 -12.90
C VAL A 48 -0.07 6.45 -12.74
N TYR A 49 -1.09 5.75 -12.24
CA TYR A 49 -0.98 4.36 -11.79
C TYR A 49 0.15 4.23 -10.76
N ASP A 50 1.08 3.31 -10.96
CA ASP A 50 2.23 3.05 -10.07
C ASP A 50 3.46 3.91 -10.40
N ILE A 51 3.35 4.84 -11.35
CA ILE A 51 4.47 5.67 -11.82
C ILE A 51 4.24 7.13 -11.41
N GLN A 52 5.24 7.73 -10.79
CA GLN A 52 5.24 9.17 -10.53
C GLN A 52 5.88 9.93 -11.69
N LEU A 53 5.07 10.70 -12.42
CA LEU A 53 5.55 11.52 -13.52
C LEU A 53 6.02 12.90 -13.03
N PRO A 54 7.22 13.38 -13.41
CA PRO A 54 7.74 14.69 -13.02
C PRO A 54 7.12 15.80 -13.87
N LEU A 55 5.81 16.05 -13.69
CA LEU A 55 5.06 17.02 -14.48
C LEU A 55 5.65 18.44 -14.40
N GLY A 56 6.17 18.82 -13.23
CA GLY A 56 6.69 20.17 -13.07
C GLY A 56 7.89 20.48 -13.96
N ILE A 57 8.84 19.55 -14.12
CA ILE A 57 9.98 19.73 -15.02
C ILE A 57 9.55 19.69 -16.48
N ILE A 58 8.55 18.88 -16.84
CA ILE A 58 7.99 18.82 -18.20
C ILE A 58 7.35 20.16 -18.54
N ILE A 59 6.51 20.72 -17.67
CA ILE A 59 5.90 22.04 -17.85
C ILE A 59 7.00 23.12 -17.97
N PHE A 60 8.04 23.04 -17.14
CA PHE A 60 9.16 23.98 -17.21
C PHE A 60 9.85 23.94 -18.58
N LEU A 61 10.13 22.77 -19.13
CA LEU A 61 10.84 22.60 -20.39
C LEU A 61 10.01 23.01 -21.60
N ILE A 62 8.69 22.74 -21.57
CA ILE A 62 7.81 22.97 -22.73
C ILE A 62 7.21 24.40 -22.72
N VAL A 63 6.73 24.85 -21.55
CA VAL A 63 5.90 26.06 -21.45
C VAL A 63 6.70 27.27 -20.95
N LEU A 64 7.58 27.06 -19.96
CA LEU A 64 8.25 28.16 -19.28
C LEU A 64 9.64 28.42 -19.87
N HIS A 65 9.75 29.46 -20.68
CA HIS A 65 11.02 29.93 -21.26
C HIS A 65 11.44 31.27 -20.63
N PRO A 66 12.08 31.27 -19.43
CA PRO A 66 12.45 32.51 -18.76
C PRO A 66 13.49 33.28 -19.58
N LYS A 67 13.19 34.54 -19.93
CA LYS A 67 14.08 35.39 -20.70
C LYS A 67 15.20 36.01 -19.82
N LYS A 68 14.82 36.54 -18.63
CA LYS A 68 15.77 37.12 -17.68
C LYS A 68 16.19 36.08 -16.66
N ASN A 69 17.46 36.09 -16.25
CA ASN A 69 18.04 35.16 -15.27
C ASN A 69 17.79 33.68 -15.59
N SER A 70 17.67 33.37 -16.91
CA SER A 70 17.26 32.05 -17.40
C SER A 70 18.12 30.91 -16.81
N ARG A 71 19.45 31.09 -16.75
CA ARG A 71 20.38 30.09 -16.24
C ARG A 71 20.09 29.73 -14.78
N TYR A 72 19.87 30.72 -13.92
CA TYR A 72 19.62 30.52 -12.49
C TYR A 72 18.23 29.92 -12.24
N LYS A 73 17.22 30.33 -13.00
CA LYS A 73 15.88 29.74 -12.93
C LYS A 73 15.88 28.26 -13.33
N ARG A 74 16.71 27.89 -14.32
CA ARG A 74 16.94 26.48 -14.71
C ARG A 74 17.62 25.70 -13.57
N TYR A 75 18.60 26.29 -12.88
CA TYR A 75 19.24 25.63 -11.74
C TYR A 75 18.25 25.40 -10.60
N MET A 76 17.35 26.34 -10.33
CA MET A 76 16.32 26.17 -9.31
C MET A 76 15.29 25.08 -9.70
N ALA A 77 14.87 25.04 -10.96
CA ALA A 77 14.00 23.97 -11.45
C ALA A 77 14.68 22.58 -11.38
N LEU A 78 15.98 22.52 -11.74
CA LEU A 78 16.78 21.30 -11.61
C LEU A 78 16.96 20.88 -10.14
N PHE A 79 17.16 21.83 -9.23
CA PHE A 79 17.22 21.55 -7.80
C PHE A 79 15.91 20.92 -7.30
N GLY A 80 14.76 21.45 -7.72
CA GLY A 80 13.46 20.84 -7.43
C GLY A 80 13.31 19.44 -8.03
N PHE A 81 13.78 19.24 -9.25
CA PHE A 81 13.75 17.92 -9.90
C PHE A 81 14.67 16.90 -9.19
N LEU A 82 15.83 17.32 -8.71
CA LEU A 82 16.69 16.47 -7.88
C LEU A 82 16.00 16.08 -6.57
N PHE A 83 15.24 16.99 -5.97
CA PHE A 83 14.42 16.66 -4.79
C PHE A 83 13.32 15.64 -5.13
N PHE A 84 12.66 15.77 -6.28
CA PHE A 84 11.72 14.75 -6.77
C PHE A 84 12.40 13.39 -6.94
N LEU A 85 13.58 13.34 -7.59
CA LEU A 85 14.35 12.10 -7.73
C LEU A 85 14.72 11.52 -6.36
N PHE A 86 15.13 12.37 -5.43
CA PHE A 86 15.43 11.95 -4.07
C PHE A 86 14.21 11.32 -3.39
N GLN A 87 13.02 11.92 -3.54
CA GLN A 87 11.78 11.31 -3.06
C GLN A 87 11.48 9.97 -3.73
N LEU A 88 11.72 9.85 -5.03
CA LEU A 88 11.50 8.62 -5.79
C LEU A 88 12.43 7.49 -5.32
N PHE A 89 13.72 7.79 -5.06
CA PHE A 89 14.70 6.80 -4.61
C PHE A 89 14.53 6.38 -3.15
N LEU A 90 14.10 7.29 -2.30
CA LEU A 90 13.84 6.98 -0.90
C LEU A 90 12.50 6.23 -0.71
N GLY A 91 11.75 6.05 -1.79
CA GLY A 91 10.39 5.54 -1.78
C GLY A 91 9.39 6.56 -1.26
N PRO A 92 8.09 6.30 -1.38
CA PRO A 92 7.09 7.15 -0.75
C PRO A 92 7.40 7.20 0.74
N PHE A 93 7.74 8.41 1.24
CA PHE A 93 7.87 8.69 2.68
C PHE A 93 6.49 8.70 3.33
N ASP A 94 5.71 7.67 3.11
CA ASP A 94 4.57 7.39 3.94
C ASP A 94 5.11 6.80 5.24
N ALA A 95 4.88 7.55 6.30
CA ALA A 95 5.04 7.06 7.65
C ALA A 95 4.11 5.84 7.83
N GLY A 96 4.65 4.66 7.61
CA GLY A 96 3.95 3.39 7.53
C GLY A 96 3.80 2.92 6.08
N THR A 97 4.91 2.80 5.33
CA THR A 97 4.90 1.97 4.13
C THR A 97 4.37 0.62 4.54
N LEU A 98 3.15 0.37 4.13
CA LEU A 98 2.54 -0.94 4.21
C LEU A 98 3.40 -1.85 3.34
N ARG A 99 4.41 -2.44 3.95
CA ARG A 99 5.40 -3.24 3.23
C ARG A 99 4.85 -4.64 3.06
N GLU A 100 4.97 -5.17 1.87
CA GLU A 100 4.77 -6.60 1.67
C GLU A 100 5.72 -7.37 2.58
N GLU A 101 5.16 -8.29 3.34
CA GLU A 101 5.91 -9.12 4.27
C GLU A 101 5.64 -10.57 3.94
N THR A 102 6.71 -11.36 3.86
CA THR A 102 6.62 -12.79 3.64
C THR A 102 7.24 -13.52 4.81
N GLN A 103 6.52 -14.50 5.33
CA GLN A 103 6.98 -15.31 6.46
C GLN A 103 6.92 -16.79 6.11
N GLN A 104 7.93 -17.52 6.49
CA GLN A 104 7.95 -18.97 6.33
C GLN A 104 7.27 -19.63 7.52
N ILE A 105 6.23 -20.43 7.26
CA ILE A 105 5.44 -21.12 8.28
C ILE A 105 5.44 -22.65 8.11
N GLY A 106 5.96 -23.13 6.97
CA GLY A 106 5.99 -24.55 6.64
C GLY A 106 4.65 -25.08 6.13
N ARG A 107 4.47 -26.40 6.22
CA ARG A 107 3.27 -27.06 5.76
C ARG A 107 2.13 -26.90 6.77
N VAL A 108 0.94 -26.66 6.25
CA VAL A 108 -0.29 -26.49 7.06
C VAL A 108 -1.25 -27.62 6.70
N THR A 109 -1.82 -28.27 7.72
CA THR A 109 -2.73 -29.42 7.60
C THR A 109 -3.93 -29.20 8.49
N ILE A 110 -5.15 -29.47 7.98
CA ILE A 110 -6.39 -29.29 8.76
C ILE A 110 -6.57 -30.36 9.84
N THR A 111 -5.85 -31.48 9.73
CA THR A 111 -5.96 -32.60 10.67
C THR A 111 -5.14 -32.44 11.94
N ASP A 112 -4.34 -31.40 12.03
CA ASP A 112 -3.51 -31.11 13.18
C ASP A 112 -3.60 -29.62 13.58
N ASP A 113 -2.96 -29.25 14.69
CA ASP A 113 -2.95 -27.87 15.21
C ASP A 113 -2.26 -26.86 14.27
N SER A 114 -1.72 -27.27 13.12
CA SER A 114 -1.01 -26.35 12.21
C SER A 114 -1.96 -25.39 11.51
N PHE A 115 -3.19 -25.83 11.23
CA PHE A 115 -4.21 -24.97 10.64
C PHE A 115 -4.66 -23.89 11.63
N ASP A 116 -4.91 -24.26 12.90
CA ASP A 116 -5.26 -23.29 13.93
C ASP A 116 -4.15 -22.27 14.16
N ARG A 117 -2.89 -22.75 14.19
CA ARG A 117 -1.72 -21.85 14.29
C ARG A 117 -1.58 -20.93 13.10
N PHE A 118 -1.87 -21.43 11.90
CA PHE A 118 -1.90 -20.63 10.69
C PHE A 118 -2.95 -19.51 10.79
N LEU A 119 -4.20 -19.83 11.12
CA LEU A 119 -5.25 -18.82 11.29
C LEU A 119 -4.93 -17.83 12.41
N ALA A 120 -4.44 -18.31 13.56
CA ALA A 120 -4.02 -17.44 14.66
C ALA A 120 -2.85 -16.51 14.28
N GLN A 121 -1.99 -16.94 13.35
CA GLN A 121 -0.90 -16.11 12.84
C GLN A 121 -1.41 -15.01 11.91
N VAL A 122 -2.37 -15.34 11.02
CA VAL A 122 -3.06 -14.35 10.17
C VAL A 122 -3.75 -13.30 11.05
N GLU A 123 -4.55 -13.73 12.03
CA GLU A 123 -5.22 -12.82 12.98
C GLU A 123 -4.24 -11.91 13.71
N ARG A 124 -3.18 -12.49 14.31
CA ARG A 124 -2.19 -11.72 15.07
C ARG A 124 -1.49 -10.67 14.23
N ARG A 125 -1.24 -10.98 12.95
CA ARG A 125 -0.49 -10.10 12.07
C ARG A 125 -1.33 -8.95 11.52
N VAL A 126 -2.59 -9.23 11.21
CA VAL A 126 -3.55 -8.26 10.68
C VAL A 126 -4.41 -7.68 11.79
N GLY A 127 -4.45 -8.33 12.94
CA GLY A 127 -5.38 -8.20 14.06
C GLY A 127 -5.34 -6.87 14.78
N GLU A 128 -5.90 -5.85 14.13
CA GLU A 128 -6.36 -4.63 14.76
C GLU A 128 -7.86 -4.75 15.04
N ASP A 129 -8.32 -4.11 16.10
CA ASP A 129 -9.75 -3.99 16.37
C ASP A 129 -10.49 -3.47 15.15
N GLY A 130 -11.57 -4.13 14.76
CA GLY A 130 -12.36 -3.75 13.59
C GLY A 130 -11.89 -4.36 12.27
N LEU A 131 -11.13 -5.45 12.29
CA LEU A 131 -10.81 -6.23 11.10
C LEU A 131 -12.09 -6.88 10.54
N ARG A 132 -12.33 -6.68 9.24
CA ARG A 132 -13.43 -7.29 8.50
C ARG A 132 -12.91 -8.18 7.39
N LEU A 133 -13.50 -9.36 7.25
CA LEU A 133 -13.21 -10.27 6.15
C LEU A 133 -14.10 -9.91 4.95
N GLU A 134 -13.48 -9.72 3.79
CA GLU A 134 -14.14 -9.47 2.52
C GLU A 134 -14.36 -10.78 1.75
N GLN A 135 -13.30 -11.59 1.68
CA GLN A 135 -13.33 -12.89 1.02
C GLN A 135 -12.28 -13.81 1.64
N SER A 136 -12.57 -15.10 1.69
CA SER A 136 -11.56 -16.12 1.96
C SER A 136 -11.73 -17.30 1.00
N GLN A 137 -10.60 -17.85 0.57
CA GLN A 137 -10.53 -19.02 -0.29
C GLN A 137 -9.48 -19.97 0.26
N LEU A 138 -9.86 -21.21 0.48
CA LEU A 138 -8.98 -22.26 1.01
C LEU A 138 -9.04 -23.47 0.09
N MET A 139 -7.89 -23.96 -0.32
CA MET A 139 -7.77 -25.13 -1.18
C MET A 139 -6.95 -26.20 -0.46
N PHE A 140 -7.55 -27.37 -0.27
CA PHE A 140 -6.91 -28.49 0.38
C PHE A 140 -6.63 -29.64 -0.61
N ASP A 141 -5.68 -30.50 -0.30
CA ASP A 141 -5.56 -31.80 -0.97
C ASP A 141 -6.39 -32.88 -0.25
N ARG A 142 -6.46 -34.08 -0.83
CA ARG A 142 -7.18 -35.21 -0.25
C ARG A 142 -6.62 -35.67 1.11
N GLY A 143 -5.40 -35.34 1.42
CA GLY A 143 -4.76 -35.61 2.70
C GLY A 143 -5.01 -34.53 3.75
N GLY A 144 -5.79 -33.48 3.42
CA GLY A 144 -6.05 -32.36 4.31
C GLY A 144 -4.94 -31.33 4.39
N ASN A 145 -3.95 -31.38 3.49
CA ASN A 145 -2.93 -30.36 3.45
C ASN A 145 -3.47 -29.12 2.72
N LEU A 146 -3.26 -27.95 3.31
CA LEU A 146 -3.60 -26.66 2.70
C LEU A 146 -2.65 -26.37 1.56
N ARG A 147 -3.15 -26.39 0.33
CA ARG A 147 -2.39 -26.11 -0.90
C ARG A 147 -2.20 -24.61 -1.10
N ASN A 148 -3.32 -23.90 -1.03
CA ASN A 148 -3.36 -22.45 -1.16
C ASN A 148 -4.39 -21.89 -0.17
N ALA A 149 -4.12 -20.69 0.33
CA ALA A 149 -5.11 -19.87 1.01
C ALA A 149 -5.00 -18.43 0.52
N SER A 150 -6.13 -17.76 0.43
CA SER A 150 -6.23 -16.34 0.14
C SER A 150 -7.26 -15.70 1.06
N PHE A 151 -6.91 -14.57 1.66
CA PHE A 151 -7.82 -13.77 2.47
C PHE A 151 -7.73 -12.32 2.01
N GLU A 152 -8.88 -11.73 1.75
CA GLU A 152 -9.01 -10.28 1.55
C GLU A 152 -9.68 -9.69 2.77
N MET A 153 -9.00 -8.80 3.44
CA MET A 153 -9.46 -8.22 4.71
C MET A 153 -9.34 -6.71 4.68
N LEU A 154 -10.28 -6.04 5.34
CA LEU A 154 -10.33 -4.59 5.42
C LEU A 154 -10.32 -4.13 6.87
N VAL A 155 -9.42 -3.20 7.19
CA VAL A 155 -9.30 -2.56 8.52
C VAL A 155 -9.61 -1.09 8.40
N GLN A 156 -10.47 -0.59 9.28
CA GLN A 156 -10.73 0.83 9.41
C GLN A 156 -9.79 1.43 10.46
N THR A 157 -8.93 2.35 10.02
CA THR A 157 -8.14 3.19 10.92
C THR A 157 -8.78 4.58 11.05
N PRO A 158 -8.40 5.42 12.03
CA PRO A 158 -9.01 6.74 12.20
C PRO A 158 -8.92 7.68 10.99
N LYS A 159 -8.00 7.42 10.07
CA LYS A 159 -7.74 8.31 8.91
C LYS A 159 -7.97 7.64 7.56
N ARG A 160 -7.96 6.30 7.48
CA ARG A 160 -7.94 5.56 6.22
C ARG A 160 -8.44 4.13 6.40
N PHE A 161 -8.67 3.45 5.30
CA PHE A 161 -8.83 2.01 5.27
C PHE A 161 -7.53 1.35 4.82
N ILE A 162 -7.24 0.18 5.36
CA ILE A 162 -6.13 -0.66 4.92
C ILE A 162 -6.73 -2.00 4.49
N ARG A 163 -6.53 -2.35 3.22
CA ARG A 163 -6.85 -3.66 2.68
C ARG A 163 -5.62 -4.55 2.80
N TYR A 164 -5.80 -5.74 3.32
CA TYR A 164 -4.77 -6.77 3.39
C TYR A 164 -5.12 -7.91 2.44
N ASP A 165 -4.26 -8.15 1.45
CA ASP A 165 -4.29 -9.37 0.65
C ASP A 165 -3.31 -10.35 1.29
N VAL A 166 -3.82 -11.40 1.93
CA VAL A 166 -3.00 -12.43 2.56
C VAL A 166 -3.06 -13.68 1.71
N SER A 167 -1.93 -14.25 1.36
CA SER A 167 -1.85 -15.46 0.55
C SER A 167 -0.86 -16.47 1.15
N TYR A 168 -1.24 -17.74 1.14
CA TYR A 168 -0.39 -18.86 1.50
C TYR A 168 -0.20 -19.80 0.32
N GLN A 169 1.01 -20.33 0.15
CA GLN A 169 1.36 -21.32 -0.86
C GLN A 169 2.13 -22.48 -0.23
N GLU A 170 1.62 -23.70 -0.38
CA GLU A 170 2.27 -24.90 0.16
C GLU A 170 3.66 -25.14 -0.44
N LEU A 171 3.83 -24.93 -1.76
CA LEU A 171 5.10 -25.19 -2.45
C LEU A 171 6.29 -24.47 -1.82
N THR A 172 6.08 -23.28 -1.34
CA THR A 172 7.11 -22.48 -0.66
C THR A 172 7.01 -22.56 0.87
N GLY A 173 5.88 -23.01 1.40
CA GLY A 173 5.56 -22.98 2.84
C GLY A 173 5.50 -21.56 3.39
N THR A 174 5.14 -20.59 2.55
CA THR A 174 5.18 -19.17 2.90
C THR A 174 3.81 -18.55 2.92
N ILE A 175 3.62 -17.61 3.84
CA ILE A 175 2.50 -16.68 3.89
C ILE A 175 3.01 -15.29 3.52
N SER A 176 2.29 -14.61 2.64
CA SER A 176 2.59 -13.24 2.20
C SER A 176 1.45 -12.32 2.60
N TYR A 177 1.81 -11.16 3.13
CA TYR A 177 0.88 -10.09 3.53
C TYR A 177 1.14 -8.89 2.63
N ARG A 178 0.12 -8.45 1.89
CA ARG A 178 0.18 -7.28 1.00
C ARG A 178 -0.82 -6.24 1.44
N PRO A 179 -0.41 -5.33 2.31
CA PRO A 179 -1.28 -4.25 2.70
C PRO A 179 -1.36 -3.17 1.60
N ARG A 180 -2.57 -2.65 1.37
CA ARG A 180 -2.84 -1.53 0.46
C ARG A 180 -3.67 -0.47 1.18
N GLU A 181 -3.28 0.78 1.01
CA GLU A 181 -4.06 1.89 1.55
C GLU A 181 -5.19 2.25 0.60
N GLU A 182 -6.38 2.43 1.16
CA GLU A 182 -7.56 2.90 0.44
C GLU A 182 -8.12 4.18 1.06
N LEU A 183 -8.54 5.11 0.19
CA LEU A 183 -9.15 6.35 0.64
C LEU A 183 -10.54 6.07 1.23
N ALA A 184 -10.83 6.67 2.38
CA ALA A 184 -12.12 6.57 3.04
C ALA A 184 -13.20 7.31 2.24
N THR A 185 -13.83 6.62 1.29
CA THR A 185 -15.00 7.12 0.55
C THR A 185 -16.30 6.72 1.26
N LYS A 186 -17.40 7.44 1.01
CA LYS A 186 -18.70 7.08 1.57
C LYS A 186 -19.15 5.66 1.14
N SER A 187 -18.85 5.27 -0.07
CA SER A 187 -19.14 3.93 -0.59
C SER A 187 -18.34 2.86 0.17
N LEU A 188 -17.04 3.07 0.41
CA LEU A 188 -16.19 2.14 1.14
C LEU A 188 -16.62 2.01 2.61
N ILE A 189 -16.99 3.11 3.26
CA ILE A 189 -17.54 3.09 4.64
C ILE A 189 -18.82 2.24 4.70
N SER A 190 -19.76 2.46 3.78
CA SER A 190 -21.00 1.68 3.73
C SER A 190 -20.75 0.21 3.40
N TYR A 191 -19.75 -0.09 2.58
CA TYR A 191 -19.33 -1.44 2.25
C TYR A 191 -18.72 -2.13 3.47
N TYR A 192 -17.76 -1.50 4.13
CA TYR A 192 -17.11 -2.01 5.35
C TYR A 192 -18.13 -2.38 6.45
N GLN A 193 -19.18 -1.60 6.63
CA GLN A 193 -20.23 -1.89 7.62
C GLN A 193 -21.02 -3.17 7.33
N LYS A 194 -21.02 -3.64 6.09
CA LYS A 194 -21.70 -4.89 5.67
C LYS A 194 -20.81 -6.11 5.79
N LEU A 195 -19.50 -5.92 5.90
CA LEU A 195 -18.56 -7.02 6.01
C LEU A 195 -18.66 -7.70 7.38
N ILE A 196 -18.35 -8.98 7.42
CA ILE A 196 -18.35 -9.77 8.64
C ILE A 196 -17.10 -9.48 9.46
N ASP A 197 -17.23 -9.61 10.76
CA ASP A 197 -16.09 -9.59 11.68
C ASP A 197 -15.15 -10.76 11.35
N ALA A 198 -13.88 -10.45 11.09
CA ALA A 198 -12.93 -11.48 10.70
C ALA A 198 -12.71 -12.53 11.80
N ASN A 199 -12.79 -12.14 13.09
CA ASN A 199 -12.66 -13.10 14.19
C ASN A 199 -13.78 -14.15 14.16
N GLN A 200 -15.04 -13.72 13.88
CA GLN A 200 -16.16 -14.64 13.74
C GLN A 200 -15.95 -15.60 12.55
N SER A 201 -15.44 -15.09 11.44
CA SER A 201 -15.13 -15.90 10.26
C SER A 201 -14.02 -16.91 10.54
N PHE A 202 -12.95 -16.51 11.22
CA PHE A 202 -11.88 -17.42 11.61
C PHE A 202 -12.32 -18.47 12.61
N GLU A 203 -13.21 -18.14 13.56
CA GLU A 203 -13.82 -19.15 14.43
C GLU A 203 -14.65 -20.18 13.65
N THR A 204 -15.34 -19.75 12.58
CA THR A 204 -16.05 -20.66 11.69
C THR A 204 -15.08 -21.56 10.93
N LEU A 205 -14.00 -21.00 10.38
CA LEU A 205 -12.98 -21.78 9.68
C LEU A 205 -12.29 -22.81 10.57
N ARG A 206 -12.05 -22.51 11.87
CA ARG A 206 -11.49 -23.47 12.82
C ARG A 206 -12.40 -24.67 13.12
N LYS A 207 -13.70 -24.51 12.90
CA LYS A 207 -14.68 -25.61 13.09
C LYS A 207 -14.81 -26.52 11.89
N LEU A 208 -14.19 -26.17 10.74
CA LEU A 208 -14.20 -26.99 9.54
C LEU A 208 -13.55 -28.36 9.83
N SER A 209 -14.26 -29.41 9.50
CA SER A 209 -13.74 -30.79 9.57
C SER A 209 -13.38 -31.32 8.20
N MET A 210 -12.44 -32.26 8.16
CA MET A 210 -12.12 -32.96 6.91
C MET A 210 -13.32 -33.65 6.29
N HIS A 211 -14.27 -34.11 7.10
CA HIS A 211 -15.49 -34.75 6.61
C HIS A 211 -16.37 -33.77 5.82
N GLU A 212 -16.49 -32.52 6.31
CA GLU A 212 -17.28 -31.48 5.63
C GLU A 212 -16.60 -31.04 4.33
N ILE A 213 -15.26 -30.95 4.33
CA ILE A 213 -14.50 -30.51 3.17
C ILE A 213 -14.43 -31.58 2.08
N LEU A 214 -14.33 -32.87 2.45
CA LEU A 214 -14.09 -33.96 1.49
C LEU A 214 -15.37 -34.65 0.99
N HIS A 215 -16.56 -34.24 1.46
CA HIS A 215 -17.79 -35.02 1.24
C HIS A 215 -18.09 -35.36 -0.22
N ASP A 216 -17.55 -34.63 -1.21
CA ASP A 216 -17.89 -34.94 -2.63
C ASP A 216 -16.80 -34.57 -3.68
N SER A 217 -15.59 -34.20 -3.32
CA SER A 217 -14.71 -33.57 -4.30
C SER A 217 -13.30 -34.16 -4.44
N LYS A 218 -12.82 -34.13 -5.69
CA LYS A 218 -11.44 -34.52 -6.02
C LYS A 218 -10.40 -33.50 -5.53
N THR A 219 -10.79 -32.22 -5.42
CA THR A 219 -9.94 -31.12 -4.92
C THR A 219 -10.84 -30.22 -4.05
N PRO A 220 -10.84 -30.40 -2.73
CA PRO A 220 -11.73 -29.64 -1.84
C PRO A 220 -11.34 -28.15 -1.83
N TYR A 221 -12.31 -27.33 -2.12
CA TYR A 221 -12.20 -25.88 -2.13
C TYR A 221 -13.27 -25.30 -1.20
N VAL A 222 -12.88 -24.40 -0.34
CA VAL A 222 -13.76 -23.70 0.60
C VAL A 222 -13.70 -22.23 0.29
N GLU A 223 -14.83 -21.63 0.03
CA GLU A 223 -15.00 -20.20 -0.13
C GLU A 223 -15.97 -19.67 0.93
N MET A 224 -15.60 -18.57 1.56
CA MET A 224 -16.46 -17.87 2.49
C MET A 224 -16.81 -16.51 1.88
N ASP A 225 -18.09 -16.25 1.74
CA ASP A 225 -18.61 -15.02 1.21
C ASP A 225 -18.86 -13.95 2.28
N LEU A 226 -19.46 -12.84 1.86
CA LEU A 226 -19.79 -11.68 2.72
C LEU A 226 -20.76 -11.99 3.84
N ASP A 227 -21.57 -13.06 3.71
CA ASP A 227 -22.57 -13.44 4.72
C ASP A 227 -22.00 -14.44 5.74
N GLY A 228 -20.71 -14.82 5.60
CA GLY A 228 -20.03 -15.79 6.48
C GLY A 228 -20.46 -17.22 6.23
N LEU A 229 -21.23 -17.45 5.19
CA LEU A 229 -21.54 -18.79 4.70
C LEU A 229 -20.34 -19.28 3.88
N TYR A 230 -19.95 -20.52 4.12
CA TYR A 230 -18.95 -21.17 3.29
C TYR A 230 -19.61 -22.21 2.38
N GLU A 231 -19.13 -22.26 1.16
CA GLU A 231 -19.49 -23.28 0.20
C GLU A 231 -18.28 -24.14 -0.12
N THR A 232 -18.48 -25.44 -0.24
CA THR A 232 -17.44 -26.36 -0.67
C THR A 232 -17.68 -26.75 -2.11
N PHE A 233 -16.69 -26.53 -2.95
CA PHE A 233 -16.76 -26.85 -4.38
C PHE A 233 -15.76 -27.95 -4.74
N SER A 234 -16.12 -28.76 -5.72
CA SER A 234 -15.18 -29.61 -6.47
C SER A 234 -14.71 -28.89 -7.71
N LEU A 235 -13.42 -28.71 -7.86
CA LEU A 235 -12.80 -28.32 -9.11
C LEU A 235 -12.60 -29.52 -10.05
#